data_1968732e380fceebfac19826f9e0f423
#
_entry.id   1968732e380fceebfac19826f9e0f423
#
_cell.length_a   1.000
_cell.length_b   1.000
_cell.length_c   1.000
_cell.angle_alpha   90.00
_cell.angle_beta   90.00
_cell.angle_gamma   90.00
#
_symmetry.space_group_name_H-M   'P 1'
#
loop_
_entity.id
_entity.type
_entity.pdbx_description
1 polymer ?
#
loop_
_entity_poly.entity_id
_entity_poly.type
_entity_poly.pdbx_seq_one_letter_code
_entity_poly.pdbx_strand_id
1 'polypeptide(L)'
;MLKLKINLSANEKKYLEGALSFAEAEKYIKKFNNEIFVIKYGGSALSNRYLANNFAKDLVLIKKLGINIVIVHGGGVQISETLKKRKINSKFINGLRITDKKTIKIVKKVLIERINKKIVDLINNAGGKAISLPGYKKGLIEVTPLKKEMGFVGNPQKIKIKIIKNILKKNYIPIIASLGFKGKKVFNINADTVAGELASSLSASRFYFITNIKGVMDKNNKLIKEIEPKKAKELIKKNIIKGGMIPKVETCLNAVKKSAKAAVILDGRSPKLLLKEIFTKRGVGTLIGKK
;
A
#
# COMPACT_ATOMS: atom_id res chain seq x y z
N MET A 1 -24.62 -1.66 -24.83
CA MET A 1 -23.19 -1.99 -24.64
C MET A 1 -22.40 -0.70 -24.49
N LEU A 2 -22.06 -0.26 -23.27
CA LEU A 2 -21.12 0.84 -23.07
C LEU A 2 -19.73 0.35 -23.52
N LYS A 3 -19.31 0.74 -24.73
CA LYS A 3 -17.91 0.63 -25.16
C LYS A 3 -17.11 1.56 -24.23
N LEU A 4 -16.45 1.00 -23.21
CA LEU A 4 -15.43 1.72 -22.47
C LEU A 4 -14.39 2.20 -23.48
N LYS A 5 -14.41 3.49 -23.83
CA LYS A 5 -13.37 4.11 -24.68
C LYS A 5 -12.08 4.20 -23.87
N ILE A 6 -11.39 3.06 -23.76
CA ILE A 6 -10.08 2.99 -23.10
C ILE A 6 -9.04 3.34 -24.15
N ASN A 7 -8.46 4.52 -24.04
CA ASN A 7 -7.44 4.97 -24.98
C ASN A 7 -6.06 4.56 -24.49
N LEU A 8 -5.64 3.33 -24.85
CA LEU A 8 -4.30 2.80 -24.60
C LEU A 8 -3.43 2.96 -25.85
N SER A 9 -2.20 3.43 -25.67
CA SER A 9 -1.18 3.43 -26.72
C SER A 9 -0.80 2.00 -27.11
N ALA A 10 -0.17 1.83 -28.28
CA ALA A 10 0.31 0.52 -28.74
C ALA A 10 1.25 -0.14 -27.71
N ASN A 11 2.16 0.63 -27.11
CA ASN A 11 3.07 0.14 -26.08
C ASN A 11 2.35 -0.32 -24.82
N GLU A 12 1.28 0.36 -24.39
CA GLU A 12 0.49 -0.03 -23.22
C GLU A 12 -0.32 -1.30 -23.48
N LYS A 13 -0.87 -1.45 -24.69
CA LYS A 13 -1.53 -2.69 -25.13
C LYS A 13 -0.54 -3.86 -25.08
N LYS A 14 0.63 -3.72 -25.71
CA LYS A 14 1.69 -4.74 -25.69
C LYS A 14 2.17 -5.04 -24.26
N TYR A 15 2.24 -4.04 -23.38
CA TYR A 15 2.62 -4.25 -21.99
C TYR A 15 1.54 -5.06 -21.24
N LEU A 16 0.26 -4.77 -21.48
CA LEU A 16 -0.87 -5.49 -20.89
C LEU A 16 -0.92 -6.93 -21.40
N GLU A 17 -0.85 -7.15 -22.71
CA GLU A 17 -0.84 -8.48 -23.36
C GLU A 17 0.28 -9.38 -22.86
N GLY A 18 1.44 -8.82 -22.55
CA GLY A 18 2.53 -9.55 -21.90
C GLY A 18 2.26 -9.96 -20.44
N ALA A 19 1.10 -9.63 -19.89
CA ALA A 19 0.68 -10.02 -18.54
C ALA A 19 -0.55 -10.95 -18.54
N LEU A 20 -1.50 -10.73 -19.48
CA LEU A 20 -2.82 -11.41 -19.52
C LEU A 20 -3.52 -11.16 -20.87
N SER A 21 -4.55 -11.96 -21.18
CA SER A 21 -5.39 -11.72 -22.36
C SER A 21 -6.33 -10.54 -22.15
N PHE A 22 -6.60 -9.78 -23.21
CA PHE A 22 -7.50 -8.62 -23.14
C PHE A 22 -8.94 -9.03 -22.78
N ALA A 23 -9.40 -10.17 -23.31
CA ALA A 23 -10.73 -10.70 -23.01
C ALA A 23 -10.92 -11.02 -21.51
N GLU A 24 -9.88 -11.57 -20.85
CA GLU A 24 -9.91 -11.83 -19.42
C GLU A 24 -9.93 -10.50 -18.63
N ALA A 25 -9.14 -9.51 -19.06
CA ALA A 25 -9.07 -8.20 -18.41
C ALA A 25 -10.40 -7.45 -18.45
N GLU A 26 -11.16 -7.52 -19.55
CA GLU A 26 -12.38 -6.72 -19.75
C GLU A 26 -13.41 -6.92 -18.63
N LYS A 27 -13.60 -8.14 -18.16
CA LYS A 27 -14.50 -8.46 -17.05
C LYS A 27 -14.11 -7.71 -15.77
N TYR A 28 -12.82 -7.67 -15.45
CA TYR A 28 -12.31 -7.03 -14.24
C TYR A 28 -12.26 -5.51 -14.37
N ILE A 29 -12.00 -4.99 -15.56
CA ILE A 29 -12.08 -3.56 -15.85
C ILE A 29 -13.50 -3.06 -15.58
N LYS A 30 -14.53 -3.75 -16.10
CA LYS A 30 -15.94 -3.42 -15.83
C LYS A 30 -16.26 -3.51 -14.34
N LYS A 31 -15.82 -4.58 -13.66
CA LYS A 31 -16.05 -4.81 -12.23
C LYS A 31 -15.46 -3.72 -11.34
N PHE A 32 -14.30 -3.21 -11.70
CA PHE A 32 -13.53 -2.28 -10.86
C PHE A 32 -13.55 -0.84 -11.35
N ASN A 33 -14.32 -0.53 -12.37
CA ASN A 33 -14.45 0.84 -12.87
C ASN A 33 -14.90 1.81 -11.76
N ASN A 34 -14.20 2.92 -11.60
CA ASN A 34 -14.37 3.93 -10.55
C ASN A 34 -14.15 3.45 -9.10
N GLU A 35 -13.84 2.17 -8.88
CA GLU A 35 -13.54 1.65 -7.55
C GLU A 35 -12.22 2.22 -7.01
N ILE A 36 -12.08 2.25 -5.68
CA ILE A 36 -10.87 2.73 -5.01
C ILE A 36 -10.03 1.55 -4.55
N PHE A 37 -8.77 1.53 -4.96
CA PHE A 37 -7.75 0.61 -4.47
C PHE A 37 -6.76 1.34 -3.59
N VAL A 38 -6.53 0.82 -2.39
CA VAL A 38 -5.45 1.29 -1.52
C VAL A 38 -4.30 0.30 -1.59
N ILE A 39 -3.11 0.79 -1.89
CA ILE A 39 -1.92 -0.05 -2.07
C ILE A 39 -0.86 0.37 -1.06
N LYS A 40 -0.52 -0.52 -0.14
CA LYS A 40 0.65 -0.36 0.71
C LYS A 40 1.89 -0.80 -0.05
N TYR A 41 2.79 0.14 -0.33
CA TYR A 41 4.02 -0.08 -1.07
C TYR A 41 5.24 0.15 -0.20
N GLY A 42 6.19 -0.79 -0.18
CA GLY A 42 7.39 -0.66 0.65
C GLY A 42 8.33 -1.86 0.54
N GLY A 43 9.37 -1.85 1.36
CA GLY A 43 10.36 -2.91 1.41
C GLY A 43 11.31 -2.95 0.22
N SER A 44 11.81 -4.14 -0.11
CA SER A 44 12.79 -4.37 -1.17
C SER A 44 12.32 -4.01 -2.58
N ALA A 45 11.02 -4.05 -2.84
CA ALA A 45 10.43 -3.69 -4.14
C ALA A 45 10.76 -2.24 -4.54
N LEU A 46 10.85 -1.32 -3.57
CA LEU A 46 11.22 0.08 -3.82
C LEU A 46 12.71 0.27 -4.12
N SER A 47 13.56 -0.63 -3.62
CA SER A 47 15.03 -0.54 -3.78
C SER A 47 15.49 -1.06 -5.14
N ASN A 48 14.76 -2.00 -5.75
CA ASN A 48 15.07 -2.52 -7.07
C ASN A 48 14.48 -1.62 -8.17
N ARG A 49 15.35 -1.03 -9.00
CA ARG A 49 14.95 -0.09 -10.07
C ARG A 49 14.01 -0.72 -11.10
N TYR A 50 14.28 -1.96 -11.51
CA TYR A 50 13.46 -2.67 -12.48
C TYR A 50 12.03 -2.92 -11.94
N LEU A 51 11.91 -3.42 -10.70
CA LEU A 51 10.62 -3.65 -10.06
C LEU A 51 9.86 -2.36 -9.82
N ALA A 52 10.53 -1.29 -9.40
CA ALA A 52 9.92 0.02 -9.19
C ALA A 52 9.38 0.63 -10.49
N ASN A 53 10.10 0.48 -11.61
CA ASN A 53 9.63 0.94 -12.92
C ASN A 53 8.42 0.13 -13.41
N ASN A 54 8.44 -1.21 -13.25
CA ASN A 54 7.27 -2.05 -13.59
C ASN A 54 6.06 -1.69 -12.73
N PHE A 55 6.26 -1.48 -11.44
CA PHE A 55 5.19 -1.06 -10.53
C PHE A 55 4.58 0.29 -10.96
N ALA A 56 5.40 1.27 -11.34
CA ALA A 56 4.90 2.54 -11.84
C ALA A 56 4.08 2.39 -13.14
N LYS A 57 4.53 1.56 -14.08
CA LYS A 57 3.79 1.24 -15.32
C LYS A 57 2.47 0.54 -15.01
N ASP A 58 2.45 -0.42 -14.08
CA ASP A 58 1.22 -1.08 -13.64
C ASP A 58 0.20 -0.06 -13.10
N LEU A 59 0.64 0.86 -12.23
CA LEU A 59 -0.24 1.89 -11.65
C LEU A 59 -0.83 2.83 -12.70
N VAL A 60 0.01 3.27 -13.66
CA VAL A 60 -0.44 4.15 -14.75
C VAL A 60 -1.51 3.45 -15.58
N LEU A 61 -1.28 2.19 -15.94
CA LEU A 61 -2.21 1.41 -16.72
C LEU A 61 -3.52 1.14 -15.96
N ILE A 62 -3.44 0.71 -14.69
CA ILE A 62 -4.62 0.50 -13.84
C ILE A 62 -5.45 1.77 -13.73
N LYS A 63 -4.78 2.94 -13.58
CA LYS A 63 -5.46 4.23 -13.52
C LYS A 63 -6.15 4.58 -14.84
N LYS A 64 -5.52 4.33 -15.98
CA LYS A 64 -6.10 4.51 -17.32
C LYS A 64 -7.28 3.56 -17.58
N LEU A 65 -7.28 2.40 -16.96
CA LEU A 65 -8.39 1.44 -16.99
C LEU A 65 -9.57 1.82 -16.07
N GLY A 66 -9.58 3.03 -15.52
CA GLY A 66 -10.71 3.60 -14.77
C GLY A 66 -10.69 3.31 -13.27
N ILE A 67 -9.62 2.74 -12.72
CA ILE A 67 -9.53 2.40 -11.29
C ILE A 67 -8.83 3.53 -10.52
N ASN A 68 -9.40 3.94 -9.40
CA ASN A 68 -8.80 4.95 -8.53
C ASN A 68 -7.78 4.32 -7.58
N ILE A 69 -6.58 4.91 -7.50
CA ILE A 69 -5.47 4.35 -6.73
C ILE A 69 -5.02 5.35 -5.66
N VAL A 70 -4.80 4.83 -4.45
CA VAL A 70 -4.17 5.53 -3.33
C VAL A 70 -2.96 4.72 -2.89
N ILE A 71 -1.77 5.33 -2.88
CA ILE A 71 -0.54 4.66 -2.45
C ILE A 71 -0.18 5.12 -1.04
N VAL A 72 0.12 4.16 -0.17
CA VAL A 72 0.72 4.40 1.14
C VAL A 72 2.10 3.77 1.18
N HIS A 73 3.09 4.52 1.59
CA HIS A 73 4.43 3.98 1.74
C HIS A 73 5.04 4.22 3.11
N GLY A 74 5.92 3.30 3.50
CA GLY A 74 6.83 3.45 4.61
C GLY A 74 8.26 3.69 4.12
N GLY A 75 9.25 3.39 4.96
CA GLY A 75 10.66 3.57 4.62
C GLY A 75 11.60 3.02 5.69
N GLY A 76 11.18 1.95 6.37
CA GLY A 76 11.93 1.41 7.52
C GLY A 76 13.42 1.14 7.25
N VAL A 77 13.72 0.52 6.11
CA VAL A 77 15.09 0.21 5.67
C VAL A 77 15.88 1.50 5.45
N GLN A 78 15.36 2.41 4.62
CA GLN A 78 16.03 3.67 4.28
C GLN A 78 16.22 4.59 5.49
N ILE A 79 15.27 4.57 6.42
CA ILE A 79 15.38 5.29 7.70
C ILE A 79 16.51 4.68 8.54
N SER A 80 16.55 3.35 8.68
CA SER A 80 17.61 2.65 9.44
C SER A 80 18.99 2.91 8.85
N GLU A 81 19.15 2.83 7.53
CA GLU A 81 20.40 3.15 6.84
C GLU A 81 20.85 4.60 7.11
N THR A 82 19.89 5.55 7.05
CA THR A 82 20.19 6.97 7.27
C THR A 82 20.57 7.26 8.71
N LEU A 83 19.91 6.63 9.68
CA LEU A 83 20.24 6.74 11.11
C LEU A 83 21.64 6.15 11.39
N LYS A 84 21.92 4.94 10.84
CA LYS A 84 23.24 4.30 10.97
C LYS A 84 24.38 5.19 10.41
N LYS A 85 24.20 5.77 9.23
CA LYS A 85 25.16 6.71 8.63
C LYS A 85 25.41 7.94 9.51
N ARG A 86 24.44 8.34 10.33
CA ARG A 86 24.54 9.46 11.27
C ARG A 86 24.94 9.03 12.69
N LYS A 87 25.35 7.77 12.88
CA LYS A 87 25.72 7.19 14.18
C LYS A 87 24.61 7.32 15.24
N ILE A 88 23.32 7.26 14.80
CA ILE A 88 22.14 7.30 15.68
C ILE A 88 21.59 5.87 15.81
N ASN A 89 21.58 5.36 17.04
CA ASN A 89 21.03 4.04 17.33
C ASN A 89 19.51 4.02 17.16
N SER A 90 19.02 3.02 16.46
CA SER A 90 17.60 2.80 16.22
C SER A 90 17.07 1.69 17.13
N LYS A 91 16.17 2.04 18.04
CA LYS A 91 15.52 1.09 18.93
C LYS A 91 14.09 0.83 18.50
N PHE A 92 13.58 -0.37 18.78
CA PHE A 92 12.24 -0.79 18.43
C PHE A 92 11.54 -1.43 19.63
N ILE A 93 10.25 -1.18 19.76
CA ILE A 93 9.35 -1.86 20.69
C ILE A 93 8.18 -2.39 19.87
N ASN A 94 7.92 -3.69 19.93
CA ASN A 94 6.84 -4.36 19.18
C ASN A 94 6.81 -3.99 17.68
N GLY A 95 7.98 -3.91 17.04
CA GLY A 95 8.12 -3.56 15.63
C GLY A 95 7.95 -2.09 15.31
N LEU A 96 7.67 -1.23 16.28
CA LEU A 96 7.57 0.21 16.14
C LEU A 96 8.89 0.89 16.52
N ARG A 97 9.38 1.78 15.68
CA ARG A 97 10.62 2.53 15.94
C ARG A 97 10.40 3.59 16.99
N ILE A 98 11.14 3.51 18.10
CA ILE A 98 11.23 4.63 19.05
C ILE A 98 11.74 5.86 18.28
N THR A 99 11.02 6.96 18.35
CA THR A 99 11.25 8.11 17.50
C THR A 99 11.37 9.38 18.34
N ASP A 100 12.58 9.72 18.76
CA ASP A 100 12.88 10.95 19.51
C ASP A 100 12.86 12.21 18.60
N LYS A 101 13.15 13.37 19.18
CA LYS A 101 13.17 14.68 18.48
C LYS A 101 14.19 14.74 17.33
N LYS A 102 15.32 14.04 17.45
CA LYS A 102 16.33 13.96 16.37
C LYS A 102 15.88 12.99 15.29
N THR A 103 15.38 11.83 15.70
CA THR A 103 14.91 10.78 14.81
C THR A 103 13.71 11.21 13.95
N ILE A 104 12.71 11.92 14.50
CA ILE A 104 11.55 12.35 13.70
C ILE A 104 11.92 13.31 12.56
N LYS A 105 12.94 14.16 12.75
CA LYS A 105 13.45 15.01 11.66
C LYS A 105 14.00 14.19 10.50
N ILE A 106 14.76 13.13 10.82
CA ILE A 106 15.33 12.22 9.82
C ILE A 106 14.24 11.39 9.15
N VAL A 107 13.32 10.81 9.92
CA VAL A 107 12.16 10.06 9.40
C VAL A 107 11.39 10.92 8.41
N LYS A 108 11.04 12.16 8.78
CA LYS A 108 10.34 13.10 7.91
C LYS A 108 11.10 13.35 6.61
N LYS A 109 12.41 13.66 6.70
CA LYS A 109 13.25 13.91 5.53
C LYS A 109 13.31 12.69 4.60
N VAL A 110 13.59 11.50 5.14
CA VAL A 110 13.70 10.26 4.35
C VAL A 110 12.36 9.91 3.69
N LEU A 111 11.27 9.96 4.42
CA LEU A 111 9.95 9.61 3.87
C LEU A 111 9.51 10.57 2.78
N ILE A 112 9.74 11.88 2.91
CA ILE A 112 9.24 12.89 1.97
C ILE A 112 10.19 13.09 0.81
N GLU A 113 11.45 13.45 1.11
CA GLU A 113 12.39 13.92 0.08
C GLU A 113 13.04 12.76 -0.69
N ARG A 114 13.21 11.59 -0.05
CA ARG A 114 13.83 10.44 -0.70
C ARG A 114 12.81 9.46 -1.28
N ILE A 115 11.81 9.04 -0.48
CA ILE A 115 10.93 7.94 -0.87
C ILE A 115 9.70 8.45 -1.60
N ASN A 116 8.95 9.37 -1.00
CA ASN A 116 7.72 9.90 -1.58
C ASN A 116 8.01 10.56 -2.94
N LYS A 117 9.01 11.44 -2.98
CA LYS A 117 9.48 12.07 -4.22
C LYS A 117 9.84 11.03 -5.29
N LYS A 118 10.62 10.00 -4.94
CA LYS A 118 11.00 8.94 -5.89
C LYS A 118 9.78 8.22 -6.47
N ILE A 119 8.77 7.90 -5.66
CA ILE A 119 7.55 7.22 -6.14
C ILE A 119 6.76 8.15 -7.07
N VAL A 120 6.60 9.42 -6.70
CA VAL A 120 5.92 10.43 -7.54
C VAL A 120 6.64 10.56 -8.90
N ASP A 121 7.95 10.74 -8.87
CA ASP A 121 8.76 10.89 -10.09
C ASP A 121 8.66 9.64 -11.00
N LEU A 122 8.72 8.44 -10.43
CA LEU A 122 8.58 7.18 -11.19
C LEU A 122 7.23 7.07 -11.91
N ILE A 123 6.14 7.41 -11.23
CA ILE A 123 4.79 7.35 -11.82
C ILE A 123 4.62 8.43 -12.88
N ASN A 124 5.10 9.65 -12.62
CA ASN A 124 4.99 10.75 -13.59
C ASN A 124 5.85 10.49 -14.83
N ASN A 125 7.07 9.96 -14.66
CA ASN A 125 7.93 9.55 -15.78
C ASN A 125 7.35 8.37 -16.60
N ALA A 126 6.49 7.56 -15.98
CA ALA A 126 5.75 6.50 -16.68
C ALA A 126 4.48 7.02 -17.39
N GLY A 127 4.23 8.35 -17.42
CA GLY A 127 3.07 8.97 -18.04
C GLY A 127 1.83 9.05 -17.14
N GLY A 128 1.99 8.84 -15.83
CA GLY A 128 0.93 9.01 -14.84
C GLY A 128 0.83 10.43 -14.30
N LYS A 129 -0.14 10.64 -13.39
CA LYS A 129 -0.32 11.89 -12.65
C LYS A 129 -0.31 11.57 -11.13
N ALA A 130 0.87 11.52 -10.53
CA ALA A 130 1.02 11.32 -9.09
C ALA A 130 1.27 12.64 -8.35
N ILE A 131 0.78 12.72 -7.12
CA ILE A 131 0.98 13.87 -6.24
C ILE A 131 1.40 13.42 -4.84
N SER A 132 2.41 14.10 -4.28
CA SER A 132 2.86 13.91 -2.90
C SER A 132 1.81 14.41 -1.90
N LEU A 133 1.39 13.55 -0.99
CA LEU A 133 0.43 13.86 0.07
C LEU A 133 0.92 13.29 1.42
N PRO A 134 1.94 13.91 2.07
CA PRO A 134 2.37 13.48 3.40
C PRO A 134 1.23 13.55 4.42
N GLY A 135 1.04 12.50 5.21
CA GLY A 135 -0.12 12.37 6.09
C GLY A 135 -0.30 13.49 7.13
N TYR A 136 0.77 14.20 7.51
CA TYR A 136 0.66 15.34 8.43
C TYR A 136 0.24 16.65 7.73
N LYS A 137 0.31 16.75 6.38
CA LYS A 137 -0.07 17.96 5.65
C LYS A 137 -1.58 18.08 5.47
N LYS A 138 -2.06 19.33 5.37
CA LYS A 138 -3.48 19.69 5.17
C LYS A 138 -4.42 19.09 6.23
N GLY A 139 -3.87 18.67 7.39
CA GLY A 139 -4.64 17.99 8.42
C GLY A 139 -5.16 16.62 7.99
N LEU A 140 -4.43 15.90 7.14
CA LEU A 140 -4.89 14.64 6.55
C LEU A 140 -5.05 13.52 7.58
N ILE A 141 -3.99 13.24 8.39
CA ILE A 141 -4.00 12.16 9.39
C ILE A 141 -3.69 12.73 10.76
N GLU A 142 -4.72 12.92 11.56
CA GLU A 142 -4.57 13.23 12.97
C GLU A 142 -4.24 11.95 13.75
N VAL A 143 -3.34 12.05 14.74
CA VAL A 143 -2.90 10.90 15.52
C VAL A 143 -3.20 11.04 17.00
N THR A 144 -3.40 9.90 17.66
CA THR A 144 -3.21 9.75 19.10
C THR A 144 -1.76 9.35 19.34
N PRO A 145 -0.95 10.15 20.06
CA PRO A 145 0.40 9.76 20.44
C PRO A 145 0.40 8.45 21.23
N LEU A 146 1.40 7.63 21.04
CA LEU A 146 1.64 6.45 21.86
C LEU A 146 2.27 6.86 23.21
N LYS A 147 2.63 5.86 24.03
CA LYS A 147 3.28 6.05 25.31
C LYS A 147 4.50 6.98 25.20
N LYS A 148 4.80 7.72 26.26
CA LYS A 148 5.86 8.75 26.31
C LYS A 148 7.23 8.21 25.86
N GLU A 149 7.54 6.98 26.24
CA GLU A 149 8.80 6.29 25.85
C GLU A 149 8.97 6.08 24.35
N MET A 150 7.88 6.05 23.58
CA MET A 150 7.92 5.95 22.12
C MET A 150 8.31 7.27 21.43
N GLY A 151 8.21 8.39 22.11
CA GLY A 151 8.47 9.72 21.57
C GLY A 151 7.43 10.14 20.53
N PHE A 152 7.89 10.55 19.33
CA PHE A 152 7.03 11.01 18.25
C PHE A 152 6.49 9.84 17.41
N VAL A 153 5.81 8.89 18.04
CA VAL A 153 5.09 7.79 17.40
C VAL A 153 3.62 7.90 17.76
N GLY A 154 2.74 7.67 16.78
CA GLY A 154 1.29 7.76 17.00
C GLY A 154 0.51 6.75 16.17
N ASN A 155 -0.74 6.55 16.56
CA ASN A 155 -1.73 5.80 15.80
C ASN A 155 -2.70 6.76 15.10
N PRO A 156 -3.19 6.45 13.88
CA PRO A 156 -4.23 7.21 13.22
C PRO A 156 -5.49 7.30 14.10
N GLN A 157 -5.97 8.51 14.35
CA GLN A 157 -7.21 8.78 15.09
C GLN A 157 -8.32 9.25 14.14
N LYS A 158 -7.98 10.21 13.26
CA LYS A 158 -8.92 10.79 12.30
C LYS A 158 -8.23 10.99 10.96
N ILE A 159 -8.92 10.62 9.88
CA ILE A 159 -8.42 10.80 8.51
C ILE A 159 -9.41 11.65 7.72
N LYS A 160 -8.95 12.76 7.15
CA LYS A 160 -9.77 13.65 6.31
C LYS A 160 -9.86 13.11 4.88
N ILE A 161 -10.66 12.06 4.67
CA ILE A 161 -10.81 11.37 3.37
C ILE A 161 -11.28 12.28 2.23
N LYS A 162 -11.99 13.39 2.54
CA LYS A 162 -12.42 14.38 1.55
C LYS A 162 -11.26 14.93 0.73
N ILE A 163 -10.07 15.10 1.36
CA ILE A 163 -8.85 15.56 0.68
C ILE A 163 -8.43 14.53 -0.38
N ILE A 164 -8.41 13.24 -0.02
CA ILE A 164 -8.04 12.16 -0.94
C ILE A 164 -9.06 12.07 -2.08
N LYS A 165 -10.36 12.05 -1.75
CA LYS A 165 -11.43 11.99 -2.75
C LYS A 165 -11.35 13.14 -3.76
N ASN A 166 -11.03 14.37 -3.31
CA ASN A 166 -10.85 15.52 -4.20
C ASN A 166 -9.64 15.35 -5.14
N ILE A 167 -8.55 14.73 -4.69
CA ILE A 167 -7.37 14.43 -5.50
C ILE A 167 -7.71 13.37 -6.56
N LEU A 168 -8.43 12.31 -6.16
CA LEU A 168 -8.88 11.25 -7.07
C LEU A 168 -9.82 11.79 -8.16
N LYS A 169 -10.75 12.69 -7.81
CA LYS A 169 -11.66 13.37 -8.79
C LYS A 169 -10.89 14.18 -9.82
N LYS A 170 -9.73 14.74 -9.48
CA LYS A 170 -8.81 15.44 -10.40
C LYS A 170 -7.91 14.49 -11.19
N ASN A 171 -8.20 13.19 -11.14
CA ASN A 171 -7.48 12.13 -11.84
C ASN A 171 -6.00 11.95 -11.41
N TYR A 172 -5.62 12.38 -10.20
CA TYR A 172 -4.29 12.15 -9.63
C TYR A 172 -4.24 10.87 -8.78
N ILE A 173 -3.04 10.31 -8.66
CA ILE A 173 -2.69 9.23 -7.71
C ILE A 173 -2.04 9.87 -6.49
N PRO A 174 -2.71 9.94 -5.32
CA PRO A 174 -2.10 10.45 -4.09
C PRO A 174 -1.10 9.46 -3.52
N ILE A 175 0.13 9.94 -3.22
CA ILE A 175 1.21 9.18 -2.61
C ILE A 175 1.37 9.64 -1.16
N ILE A 176 0.92 8.80 -0.23
CA ILE A 176 0.83 9.13 1.19
C ILE A 176 2.04 8.57 1.94
N ALA A 177 2.84 9.47 2.53
CA ALA A 177 3.88 9.08 3.47
C ALA A 177 3.27 8.83 4.86
N SER A 178 3.70 7.76 5.53
CA SER A 178 3.19 7.32 6.85
C SER A 178 3.62 8.25 8.00
N LEU A 179 3.15 9.48 7.93
CA LEU A 179 3.32 10.53 8.93
C LEU A 179 1.95 11.07 9.33
N GLY A 180 1.82 11.55 10.55
CA GLY A 180 0.60 12.22 11.00
C GLY A 180 0.94 13.44 11.83
N PHE A 181 -0.10 14.08 12.40
CA PHE A 181 0.06 15.27 13.22
C PHE A 181 -0.80 15.21 14.48
N LYS A 182 -0.34 15.92 15.53
CA LYS A 182 -1.13 16.32 16.69
C LYS A 182 -0.70 17.74 17.09
N GLY A 183 -1.64 18.67 16.99
CA GLY A 183 -1.31 20.11 17.06
C GLY A 183 -0.27 20.48 16.00
N LYS A 184 0.81 21.15 16.41
CA LYS A 184 1.94 21.54 15.53
C LYS A 184 3.01 20.45 15.37
N LYS A 185 2.88 19.29 16.05
CA LYS A 185 3.90 18.22 16.05
C LYS A 185 3.60 17.17 15.00
N VAL A 186 4.68 16.65 14.37
CA VAL A 186 4.63 15.57 13.40
C VAL A 186 5.00 14.26 14.10
N PHE A 187 4.30 13.18 13.74
CA PHE A 187 4.48 11.85 14.29
C PHE A 187 4.77 10.84 13.20
N ASN A 188 5.65 9.89 13.51
CA ASN A 188 5.88 8.68 12.72
C ASN A 188 4.74 7.70 12.98
N ILE A 189 4.21 7.11 11.92
CA ILE A 189 3.16 6.11 12.00
C ILE A 189 3.62 4.84 11.28
N ASN A 190 3.24 3.68 11.77
CA ASN A 190 3.44 2.44 11.04
C ASN A 190 2.67 2.49 9.70
N ALA A 191 3.37 2.24 8.60
CA ALA A 191 2.78 2.34 7.26
C ALA A 191 1.68 1.30 7.01
N ASP A 192 1.78 0.13 7.63
CA ASP A 192 0.79 -0.94 7.52
C ASP A 192 -0.51 -0.49 8.19
N THR A 193 -0.40 0.12 9.38
CA THR A 193 -1.52 0.72 10.11
C THR A 193 -2.19 1.84 9.30
N VAL A 194 -1.41 2.78 8.76
CA VAL A 194 -1.96 3.86 7.91
C VAL A 194 -2.69 3.31 6.70
N ALA A 195 -2.12 2.31 6.03
CA ALA A 195 -2.71 1.73 4.83
C ALA A 195 -4.03 1.00 5.13
N GLY A 196 -4.08 0.23 6.21
CA GLY A 196 -5.29 -0.46 6.66
C GLY A 196 -6.40 0.53 7.07
N GLU A 197 -6.07 1.57 7.83
CA GLU A 197 -7.02 2.61 8.23
C GLU A 197 -7.54 3.43 7.03
N LEU A 198 -6.69 3.73 6.06
CA LEU A 198 -7.10 4.38 4.81
C LEU A 198 -7.98 3.47 3.96
N ALA A 199 -7.66 2.19 3.85
CA ALA A 199 -8.45 1.23 3.10
C ALA A 199 -9.86 1.12 3.68
N SER A 200 -9.99 1.05 5.00
CA SER A 200 -11.30 1.05 5.65
C SER A 200 -12.02 2.39 5.53
N SER A 201 -11.37 3.51 5.83
CA SER A 201 -12.00 4.85 5.79
C SER A 201 -12.50 5.22 4.39
N LEU A 202 -11.84 4.75 3.33
CA LEU A 202 -12.23 4.96 1.94
C LEU A 202 -13.20 3.89 1.41
N SER A 203 -13.59 2.89 2.22
CA SER A 203 -14.35 1.71 1.81
C SER A 203 -13.75 1.08 0.54
N ALA A 204 -12.43 0.89 0.55
CA ALA A 204 -11.68 0.46 -0.60
C ALA A 204 -12.19 -0.89 -1.13
N SER A 205 -12.39 -0.98 -2.44
CA SER A 205 -12.77 -2.25 -3.09
C SER A 205 -11.68 -3.30 -2.95
N ARG A 206 -10.42 -2.85 -2.92
CA ARG A 206 -9.25 -3.71 -2.65
C ARG A 206 -8.21 -2.97 -1.82
N PHE A 207 -7.68 -3.68 -0.84
CA PHE A 207 -6.49 -3.28 -0.09
C PHE A 207 -5.33 -4.20 -0.46
N TYR A 208 -4.39 -3.71 -1.25
CA TYR A 208 -3.20 -4.48 -1.63
C TYR A 208 -2.05 -4.24 -0.64
N PHE A 209 -1.67 -5.29 0.05
CA PHE A 209 -0.56 -5.29 0.98
C PHE A 209 0.68 -5.90 0.30
N ILE A 210 1.53 -5.05 -0.29
CA ILE A 210 2.75 -5.49 -0.97
C ILE A 210 3.87 -5.70 0.04
N THR A 211 4.44 -6.89 0.03
CA THR A 211 5.50 -7.35 0.93
C THR A 211 6.56 -8.16 0.15
N ASN A 212 7.48 -8.80 0.85
CA ASN A 212 8.49 -9.69 0.28
C ASN A 212 8.16 -11.19 0.48
N ILE A 213 6.91 -11.51 0.70
CA ILE A 213 6.42 -12.87 0.93
C ILE A 213 5.30 -13.14 -0.05
N LYS A 214 5.28 -14.33 -0.68
CA LYS A 214 4.33 -14.74 -1.72
C LYS A 214 2.86 -14.58 -1.33
N GLY A 215 2.54 -14.65 -0.04
CA GLY A 215 1.23 -14.61 0.55
C GLY A 215 1.18 -15.50 1.80
N VAL A 216 -0.01 -15.92 2.19
CA VAL A 216 -0.19 -16.86 3.30
C VAL A 216 0.04 -18.28 2.80
N MET A 217 0.90 -19.02 3.49
CA MET A 217 1.22 -20.42 3.16
C MET A 217 0.47 -21.36 4.10
N ASP A 218 0.11 -22.54 3.60
CA ASP A 218 -0.41 -23.64 4.43
C ASP A 218 0.73 -24.42 5.11
N LYS A 219 0.38 -25.48 5.84
CA LYS A 219 1.34 -26.38 6.51
C LYS A 219 2.34 -27.07 5.58
N ASN A 220 2.00 -27.19 4.29
CA ASN A 220 2.81 -27.81 3.26
C ASN A 220 3.58 -26.78 2.41
N ASN A 221 3.71 -25.53 2.88
CA ASN A 221 4.32 -24.40 2.15
C ASN A 221 3.65 -24.10 0.78
N LYS A 222 2.37 -24.46 0.61
CA LYS A 222 1.59 -24.12 -0.57
C LYS A 222 0.83 -22.82 -0.35
N LEU A 223 0.81 -21.95 -1.35
CA LEU A 223 0.12 -20.65 -1.27
C LEU A 223 -1.40 -20.86 -1.16
N ILE A 224 -1.99 -20.28 -0.12
CA ILE A 224 -3.44 -20.21 0.04
C ILE A 224 -3.94 -18.99 -0.73
N LYS A 225 -4.69 -19.25 -1.81
CA LYS A 225 -5.15 -18.20 -2.72
C LYS A 225 -6.23 -17.32 -2.13
N GLU A 226 -7.10 -17.89 -1.31
CA GLU A 226 -8.25 -17.20 -0.71
C GLU A 226 -8.50 -17.71 0.70
N ILE A 227 -8.73 -16.78 1.62
CA ILE A 227 -8.96 -17.11 3.03
C ILE A 227 -10.11 -16.24 3.56
N GLU A 228 -11.14 -16.86 4.08
CA GLU A 228 -12.16 -16.16 4.82
C GLU A 228 -11.63 -15.60 6.16
N PRO A 229 -12.13 -14.45 6.64
CA PRO A 229 -11.65 -13.83 7.87
C PRO A 229 -11.67 -14.74 9.10
N LYS A 230 -12.70 -15.59 9.25
CA LYS A 230 -12.77 -16.59 10.34
C LYS A 230 -11.63 -17.59 10.24
N LYS A 231 -11.41 -18.14 9.04
CA LYS A 231 -10.36 -19.12 8.77
C LYS A 231 -8.96 -18.54 9.00
N ALA A 232 -8.71 -17.30 8.61
CA ALA A 232 -7.44 -16.64 8.86
C ALA A 232 -7.11 -16.58 10.36
N LYS A 233 -8.09 -16.28 11.22
CA LYS A 233 -7.93 -16.29 12.68
C LYS A 233 -7.63 -17.69 13.22
N GLU A 234 -8.29 -18.73 12.69
CA GLU A 234 -8.01 -20.11 13.05
C GLU A 234 -6.57 -20.53 12.67
N LEU A 235 -6.10 -20.12 11.50
CA LEU A 235 -4.75 -20.41 11.04
C LEU A 235 -3.68 -19.73 11.93
N ILE A 236 -3.97 -18.53 12.46
CA ILE A 236 -3.12 -17.87 13.46
C ILE A 236 -3.12 -18.69 14.76
N LYS A 237 -4.31 -19.06 15.30
CA LYS A 237 -4.42 -19.86 16.53
C LYS A 237 -3.72 -21.22 16.41
N LYS A 238 -3.78 -21.86 15.24
CA LYS A 238 -3.11 -23.13 14.93
C LYS A 238 -1.62 -22.99 14.61
N ASN A 239 -1.05 -21.79 14.77
CA ASN A 239 0.37 -21.48 14.51
C ASN A 239 0.84 -21.80 13.07
N ILE A 240 -0.09 -21.85 12.09
CA ILE A 240 0.21 -21.98 10.67
C ILE A 240 0.63 -20.62 10.13
N ILE A 241 -0.12 -19.56 10.45
CA ILE A 241 0.31 -18.17 10.24
C ILE A 241 1.13 -17.77 11.46
N LYS A 242 2.41 -17.45 11.27
CA LYS A 242 3.35 -17.19 12.36
C LYS A 242 4.28 -16.01 12.10
N GLY A 243 4.95 -15.54 13.16
CA GLY A 243 5.98 -14.51 13.09
C GLY A 243 5.50 -13.22 12.42
N GLY A 244 6.33 -12.64 11.58
CA GLY A 244 6.04 -11.36 10.89
C GLY A 244 4.85 -11.39 9.91
N MET A 245 4.24 -12.57 9.64
CA MET A 245 3.02 -12.65 8.85
C MET A 245 1.78 -12.28 9.66
N ILE A 246 1.76 -12.58 10.97
CA ILE A 246 0.63 -12.29 11.86
C ILE A 246 0.18 -10.82 11.77
N PRO A 247 1.03 -9.80 12.03
CA PRO A 247 0.60 -8.42 11.99
C PRO A 247 0.12 -7.97 10.61
N LYS A 248 0.61 -8.59 9.53
CA LYS A 248 0.15 -8.28 8.16
C LYS A 248 -1.26 -8.79 7.91
N VAL A 249 -1.52 -10.04 8.30
CA VAL A 249 -2.86 -10.65 8.21
C VAL A 249 -3.84 -9.93 9.11
N GLU A 250 -3.45 -9.57 10.33
CA GLU A 250 -4.30 -8.79 11.26
C GLU A 250 -4.65 -7.40 10.69
N THR A 251 -3.68 -6.71 10.07
CA THR A 251 -3.95 -5.44 9.38
C THR A 251 -4.99 -5.62 8.27
N CYS A 252 -4.86 -6.67 7.46
CA CYS A 252 -5.81 -6.99 6.41
C CYS A 252 -7.20 -7.34 6.98
N LEU A 253 -7.24 -8.19 8.00
CA LEU A 253 -8.48 -8.56 8.70
C LEU A 253 -9.21 -7.34 9.29
N ASN A 254 -8.47 -6.45 9.94
CA ASN A 254 -9.03 -5.23 10.53
C ASN A 254 -9.58 -4.29 9.46
N ALA A 255 -8.88 -4.12 8.33
CA ALA A 255 -9.37 -3.33 7.22
C ALA A 255 -10.70 -3.87 6.66
N VAL A 256 -10.77 -5.19 6.43
CA VAL A 256 -11.97 -5.87 5.92
C VAL A 256 -13.10 -5.86 6.95
N LYS A 257 -12.80 -6.06 8.24
CA LYS A 257 -13.81 -6.00 9.31
C LYS A 257 -14.47 -4.63 9.40
N LYS A 258 -13.72 -3.55 9.20
CA LYS A 258 -14.23 -2.18 9.27
C LYS A 258 -15.08 -1.82 8.05
N SER A 259 -14.53 -1.83 6.82
CA SER A 259 -15.32 -1.54 5.61
C SER A 259 -14.61 -1.78 4.27
N ALA A 260 -13.35 -2.19 4.23
CA ALA A 260 -12.73 -2.59 2.98
C ALA A 260 -13.39 -3.87 2.45
N LYS A 261 -13.69 -3.95 1.13
CA LYS A 261 -14.40 -5.12 0.59
C LYS A 261 -13.52 -6.38 0.64
N ALA A 262 -12.23 -6.26 0.34
CA ALA A 262 -11.25 -7.34 0.50
C ALA A 262 -9.83 -6.78 0.62
N ALA A 263 -8.93 -7.58 1.19
CA ALA A 263 -7.49 -7.30 1.24
C ALA A 263 -6.71 -8.41 0.53
N VAL A 264 -5.57 -8.07 -0.05
CA VAL A 264 -4.72 -9.03 -0.78
C VAL A 264 -3.27 -8.85 -0.36
N ILE A 265 -2.63 -9.93 0.06
CA ILE A 265 -1.20 -9.95 0.39
C ILE A 265 -0.42 -10.41 -0.84
N LEU A 266 0.56 -9.61 -1.29
CA LEU A 266 1.28 -9.80 -2.55
C LEU A 266 2.80 -9.73 -2.38
N ASP A 267 3.51 -10.53 -3.20
CA ASP A 267 4.98 -10.49 -3.28
C ASP A 267 5.47 -9.43 -4.27
N GLY A 268 5.95 -8.31 -3.76
CA GLY A 268 6.45 -7.19 -4.56
C GLY A 268 7.70 -7.46 -5.39
N ARG A 269 8.25 -8.67 -5.38
CA ARG A 269 9.43 -9.06 -6.15
C ARG A 269 9.10 -9.56 -7.57
N SER A 270 7.84 -9.65 -7.93
CA SER A 270 7.40 -10.10 -9.25
C SER A 270 7.05 -8.91 -10.16
N PRO A 271 7.52 -8.87 -11.41
CA PRO A 271 7.10 -7.85 -12.36
C PRO A 271 5.65 -8.05 -12.79
N LYS A 272 4.99 -6.96 -13.20
CA LYS A 272 3.57 -6.94 -13.60
C LYS A 272 2.63 -7.54 -12.56
N LEU A 273 3.01 -7.43 -11.29
CA LEU A 273 2.34 -8.05 -10.16
C LEU A 273 0.88 -7.63 -10.04
N LEU A 274 0.64 -6.32 -10.08
CA LEU A 274 -0.71 -5.77 -9.91
C LEU A 274 -1.61 -6.14 -11.07
N LEU A 275 -1.11 -6.12 -12.30
CA LEU A 275 -1.90 -6.51 -13.48
C LEU A 275 -2.34 -7.97 -13.38
N LYS A 276 -1.42 -8.87 -13.04
CA LYS A 276 -1.73 -10.30 -12.88
C LYS A 276 -2.72 -10.54 -11.73
N GLU A 277 -2.59 -9.82 -10.63
CA GLU A 277 -3.50 -9.98 -9.50
C GLU A 277 -4.90 -9.44 -9.79
N ILE A 278 -4.99 -8.26 -10.39
CA ILE A 278 -6.26 -7.54 -10.55
C ILE A 278 -7.10 -8.11 -11.70
N PHE A 279 -6.45 -8.47 -12.80
CA PHE A 279 -7.13 -8.76 -14.07
C PHE A 279 -7.12 -10.22 -14.49
N THR A 280 -6.68 -11.14 -13.63
CA THR A 280 -6.76 -12.58 -13.89
C THR A 280 -7.63 -13.32 -12.88
N LYS A 281 -8.25 -14.40 -13.31
CA LYS A 281 -9.14 -15.24 -12.48
C LYS A 281 -8.40 -15.84 -11.27
N ARG A 282 -7.14 -16.21 -11.46
CA ARG A 282 -6.37 -16.94 -10.43
C ARG A 282 -5.68 -16.05 -9.43
N GLY A 283 -5.42 -14.77 -9.77
CA GLY A 283 -4.57 -13.90 -8.96
C GLY A 283 -3.19 -14.49 -8.70
N VAL A 284 -2.35 -13.80 -7.95
CA VAL A 284 -0.98 -14.26 -7.61
C VAL A 284 -0.69 -14.22 -6.11
N GLY A 285 -1.55 -13.58 -5.33
CA GLY A 285 -1.44 -13.43 -3.89
C GLY A 285 -2.43 -14.25 -3.07
N THR A 286 -2.62 -13.83 -1.82
CA THR A 286 -3.67 -14.33 -0.93
C THR A 286 -4.73 -13.28 -0.72
N LEU A 287 -5.93 -13.53 -1.17
CA LEU A 287 -7.11 -12.70 -0.92
C LEU A 287 -7.70 -13.03 0.45
N ILE A 288 -7.95 -11.99 1.26
CA ILE A 288 -8.64 -12.06 2.55
C ILE A 288 -9.92 -11.26 2.42
N GLY A 289 -11.06 -11.93 2.51
CA GLY A 289 -12.37 -11.29 2.34
C GLY A 289 -13.47 -12.31 2.14
N LYS A 290 -14.72 -11.81 1.95
CA LYS A 290 -15.80 -12.63 1.39
C LYS A 290 -15.74 -12.53 -0.13
N LYS A 291 -16.02 -13.64 -0.79
CA LYS A 291 -16.26 -13.66 -2.24
C LYS A 291 -17.33 -12.69 -2.68
#